data_1a07cfb58f08b463580c58ea12b87009
#
_entry.id   1a07cfb58f08b463580c58ea12b87009
#
_cell.length_a   1.000
_cell.length_b   1.000
_cell.length_c   1.000
_cell.angle_alpha   90.00
_cell.angle_beta   90.00
_cell.angle_gamma   90.00
#
_symmetry.space_group_name_H-M   'P 1'
#
loop_
_entity.id
_entity.type
_entity.pdbx_description
1 polymer ?
#
loop_
_entity_poly.entity_id
_entity_poly.type
_entity_poly.pdbx_seq_one_letter_code
_entity_poly.pdbx_strand_id
1 'polypeptide(L)'
;MSFNRYYQSELNALRQLGRRFCERNPALAPFLGDSGRDPDVERLLEGFAFLTGRLRQKLDDQLPELSHSLMHLLWPNYMRPLPAFSMLQFAPLLRAGPAVTVERDTPVESVAIDGERCRFRTCYATDVLPLQISALDYSAQGEGALLSLRLEMTAEGHMGELLLEHLRLHFAGERYVSQMLYVSLLRHLHGIELLLLDGQGEPLQAHDGQVRSLQLPACGVQPAGFSEAEALLPYPPNAFTGYRHLQEYFAFPEKYLFVDVGGLDVLQTLPVDVLKQVRGVELRFKLGQRNPEQVQPTLDNVKLFCTPVVNLFKHDGVPIRLDGRQDEYLLLGADYAPGHCAVFSVDQVTGWRPGGQGYQTYVPFESFEHDEQTACYSIRQRPSVQHSGLDTYLSFGSRQSGDQETLSVEMTCTNHDLPRTLRIGDINQACEQTPEFLSFSNITAATPGIAPPLDSDFLWKLISNMSLNYLSLSDINALKVVLETYDLPRYHDRQAEKVSIRRLGGLRSISQRPIDRLHGGLPIRGVAIDLTVDLQHFLGEGDLFVFASVLNEFFALYASLNSYHELRVTSTQGEVYLWPSRMGLQALI
;
A
#
# COMPACT_ATOMS: atom_id res chain seq x y z
N MET A 1 -22.67 7.19 -15.60
CA MET A 1 -22.24 7.98 -16.78
C MET A 1 -22.00 7.14 -18.04
N SER A 2 -21.85 5.82 -17.97
CA SER A 2 -21.51 4.96 -19.11
C SER A 2 -22.61 4.82 -20.16
N PHE A 3 -23.88 4.63 -19.75
CA PHE A 3 -24.97 4.37 -20.69
C PHE A 3 -25.21 5.53 -21.68
N ASN A 4 -25.08 6.78 -21.23
CA ASN A 4 -25.29 7.94 -22.11
C ASN A 4 -24.27 7.98 -23.26
N ARG A 5 -23.07 7.46 -23.08
CA ARG A 5 -22.05 7.35 -24.13
C ARG A 5 -22.47 6.37 -25.23
N TYR A 6 -22.98 5.20 -24.85
CA TYR A 6 -23.48 4.20 -25.79
C TYR A 6 -24.70 4.72 -26.56
N TYR A 7 -25.65 5.29 -25.85
CA TYR A 7 -26.84 5.90 -26.45
C TYR A 7 -26.49 6.99 -27.49
N GLN A 8 -25.60 7.92 -27.12
CA GLN A 8 -25.16 8.99 -28.04
C GLN A 8 -24.39 8.44 -29.25
N SER A 9 -23.55 7.46 -29.04
CA SER A 9 -22.80 6.80 -30.12
C SER A 9 -23.73 6.13 -31.13
N GLU A 10 -24.73 5.37 -30.66
CA GLU A 10 -25.69 4.69 -31.52
C GLU A 10 -26.64 5.67 -32.23
N LEU A 11 -27.08 6.70 -31.54
CA LEU A 11 -27.93 7.75 -32.13
C LEU A 11 -27.20 8.49 -33.27
N ASN A 12 -25.92 8.83 -33.06
CA ASN A 12 -25.08 9.44 -34.07
C ASN A 12 -24.83 8.51 -35.27
N ALA A 13 -24.60 7.22 -35.02
CA ALA A 13 -24.44 6.23 -36.07
C ALA A 13 -25.71 6.08 -36.93
N LEU A 14 -26.89 5.99 -36.29
CA LEU A 14 -28.18 5.91 -36.97
C LEU A 14 -28.44 7.13 -37.83
N ARG A 15 -28.19 8.33 -37.33
CA ARG A 15 -28.32 9.58 -38.07
C ARG A 15 -27.37 9.62 -39.27
N GLN A 16 -26.15 9.20 -39.11
CA GLN A 16 -25.16 9.15 -40.21
C GLN A 16 -25.56 8.12 -41.28
N LEU A 17 -26.07 6.96 -40.88
CA LEU A 17 -26.58 5.95 -41.79
C LEU A 17 -27.83 6.44 -42.53
N GLY A 18 -28.74 7.13 -41.85
CA GLY A 18 -29.91 7.75 -42.43
C GLY A 18 -29.55 8.74 -43.53
N ARG A 19 -28.57 9.62 -43.32
CA ARG A 19 -28.05 10.55 -44.34
C ARG A 19 -27.52 9.81 -45.57
N ARG A 20 -26.66 8.82 -45.41
CA ARG A 20 -26.11 8.00 -46.52
C ARG A 20 -27.20 7.24 -47.27
N PHE A 21 -28.27 6.84 -46.58
CA PHE A 21 -29.41 6.17 -47.18
C PHE A 21 -30.23 7.14 -48.01
N CYS A 22 -30.43 8.40 -47.56
CA CYS A 22 -31.13 9.44 -48.32
C CYS A 22 -30.38 9.85 -49.60
N GLU A 23 -29.06 9.82 -49.60
CA GLU A 23 -28.25 10.07 -50.81
C GLU A 23 -28.59 9.09 -51.94
N ARG A 24 -28.91 7.83 -51.58
CA ARG A 24 -29.32 6.78 -52.55
C ARG A 24 -30.81 6.73 -52.79
N ASN A 25 -31.64 7.30 -51.90
CA ASN A 25 -33.09 7.30 -51.97
C ASN A 25 -33.66 8.70 -51.70
N PRO A 26 -33.57 9.65 -52.67
CA PRO A 26 -33.93 11.03 -52.44
C PRO A 26 -35.42 11.26 -52.02
N ALA A 27 -36.30 10.34 -52.37
CA ALA A 27 -37.72 10.41 -51.96
C ALA A 27 -37.94 10.30 -50.43
N LEU A 28 -36.97 9.76 -49.68
CA LEU A 28 -37.03 9.61 -48.22
C LEU A 28 -36.29 10.73 -47.46
N ALA A 29 -35.64 11.64 -48.19
CA ALA A 29 -34.90 12.74 -47.59
C ALA A 29 -35.76 13.67 -46.70
N PRO A 30 -37.04 13.92 -46.96
CA PRO A 30 -37.90 14.71 -46.05
C PRO A 30 -38.10 14.06 -44.68
N PHE A 31 -37.98 12.75 -44.56
CA PHE A 31 -38.21 11.98 -43.32
C PHE A 31 -36.93 11.64 -42.54
N LEU A 32 -35.83 11.36 -43.22
CA LEU A 32 -34.59 10.89 -42.64
C LEU A 32 -33.40 11.84 -42.83
N GLY A 33 -33.54 12.91 -43.60
CA GLY A 33 -32.53 13.91 -43.87
C GLY A 33 -32.50 15.03 -42.82
N ASP A 34 -31.39 15.76 -42.75
CA ASP A 34 -31.20 16.85 -41.77
C ASP A 34 -32.19 18.03 -41.91
N SER A 35 -32.80 18.20 -43.10
CA SER A 35 -33.72 19.29 -43.43
C SER A 35 -35.20 18.95 -43.23
N GLY A 36 -35.56 17.71 -42.97
CA GLY A 36 -36.92 17.24 -42.80
C GLY A 36 -37.07 16.34 -41.58
N ARG A 37 -36.83 16.87 -40.40
CA ARG A 37 -36.96 16.10 -39.15
C ARG A 37 -38.46 15.91 -38.84
N ASP A 38 -38.94 14.75 -39.18
CA ASP A 38 -40.24 14.28 -38.69
C ASP A 38 -40.06 13.89 -37.21
N PRO A 39 -40.82 14.55 -36.28
CA PRO A 39 -40.71 14.27 -34.85
C PRO A 39 -40.97 12.81 -34.46
N ASP A 40 -41.80 12.11 -35.22
CA ASP A 40 -42.16 10.72 -34.95
C ASP A 40 -41.00 9.77 -35.38
N VAL A 41 -40.34 10.09 -36.49
CA VAL A 41 -39.13 9.36 -36.95
C VAL A 41 -37.97 9.60 -35.99
N GLU A 42 -37.76 10.82 -35.51
CA GLU A 42 -36.71 11.10 -34.50
C GLU A 42 -36.96 10.33 -33.20
N ARG A 43 -38.21 10.28 -32.69
CA ARG A 43 -38.54 9.47 -31.50
C ARG A 43 -38.31 7.98 -31.70
N LEU A 44 -38.60 7.45 -32.90
CA LEU A 44 -38.30 6.06 -33.23
C LEU A 44 -36.80 5.80 -33.27
N LEU A 45 -36.01 6.71 -33.86
CA LEU A 45 -34.54 6.62 -33.86
C LEU A 45 -33.95 6.70 -32.45
N GLU A 46 -34.45 7.61 -31.61
CA GLU A 46 -34.08 7.73 -30.20
C GLU A 46 -34.40 6.44 -29.40
N GLY A 47 -35.62 5.90 -29.59
CA GLY A 47 -36.05 4.65 -28.96
C GLY A 47 -35.18 3.45 -29.41
N PHE A 48 -34.86 3.38 -30.71
CA PHE A 48 -34.01 2.36 -31.25
C PHE A 48 -32.56 2.50 -30.77
N ALA A 49 -32.02 3.74 -30.74
CA ALA A 49 -30.71 4.03 -30.19
C ALA A 49 -30.62 3.68 -28.71
N PHE A 50 -31.71 3.89 -27.96
CA PHE A 50 -31.77 3.48 -26.56
C PHE A 50 -31.68 1.96 -26.40
N LEU A 51 -32.41 1.19 -27.17
CA LEU A 51 -32.41 -0.27 -27.14
C LEU A 51 -31.07 -0.85 -27.62
N THR A 52 -30.56 -0.34 -28.75
CA THR A 52 -29.24 -0.80 -29.29
C THR A 52 -28.09 -0.37 -28.40
N GLY A 53 -28.13 0.84 -27.84
CA GLY A 53 -27.14 1.29 -26.85
C GLY A 53 -27.12 0.41 -25.60
N ARG A 54 -28.28 -0.04 -25.13
CA ARG A 54 -28.41 -0.99 -24.02
C ARG A 54 -27.90 -2.39 -24.36
N LEU A 55 -28.19 -2.85 -25.58
CA LEU A 55 -27.68 -4.12 -26.10
C LEU A 55 -26.16 -4.09 -26.23
N ARG A 56 -25.60 -3.01 -26.77
CA ARG A 56 -24.17 -2.83 -26.93
C ARG A 56 -23.46 -2.72 -25.58
N GLN A 57 -24.03 -1.94 -24.65
CA GLN A 57 -23.54 -1.93 -23.27
C GLN A 57 -23.53 -3.33 -22.68
N LYS A 58 -24.61 -4.09 -22.82
CA LYS A 58 -24.69 -5.47 -22.31
C LYS A 58 -23.70 -6.42 -22.99
N LEU A 59 -23.43 -6.27 -24.28
CA LEU A 59 -22.42 -7.05 -25.00
C LEU A 59 -21.00 -6.66 -24.58
N ASP A 60 -20.72 -5.40 -24.39
CA ASP A 60 -19.44 -4.91 -23.86
C ASP A 60 -19.27 -5.32 -22.38
N ASP A 61 -20.37 -5.36 -21.61
CA ASP A 61 -20.38 -5.82 -20.21
C ASP A 61 -20.30 -7.35 -20.07
N GLN A 62 -20.50 -8.17 -21.11
CA GLN A 62 -20.37 -9.63 -21.04
C GLN A 62 -18.91 -10.12 -21.12
N LEU A 63 -18.00 -9.34 -21.69
CA LEU A 63 -16.56 -9.64 -21.68
C LEU A 63 -15.90 -9.40 -20.29
N PRO A 64 -16.38 -8.47 -19.43
CA PRO A 64 -15.86 -8.32 -18.06
C PRO A 64 -15.94 -9.58 -17.22
N GLU A 65 -16.95 -10.43 -17.38
CA GLU A 65 -17.10 -11.64 -16.56
C GLU A 65 -15.88 -12.58 -16.71
N LEU A 66 -15.39 -12.77 -17.93
CA LEU A 66 -14.20 -13.57 -18.17
C LEU A 66 -12.93 -12.90 -17.62
N SER A 67 -12.77 -11.57 -17.83
CA SER A 67 -11.63 -10.82 -17.33
C SER A 67 -11.64 -10.72 -15.80
N HIS A 68 -12.81 -10.58 -15.17
CA HIS A 68 -12.96 -10.62 -13.72
C HIS A 68 -12.56 -11.98 -13.14
N SER A 69 -13.07 -13.08 -13.69
CA SER A 69 -12.72 -14.44 -13.24
C SER A 69 -11.22 -14.71 -13.40
N LEU A 70 -10.63 -14.27 -14.53
CA LEU A 70 -9.20 -14.40 -14.77
C LEU A 70 -8.39 -13.57 -13.75
N MET A 71 -8.83 -12.34 -13.43
CA MET A 71 -8.18 -11.50 -12.44
C MET A 71 -8.31 -12.06 -11.02
N HIS A 72 -9.47 -12.62 -10.66
CA HIS A 72 -9.64 -13.30 -9.37
C HIS A 72 -8.72 -14.50 -9.21
N LEU A 73 -8.46 -15.23 -10.32
CA LEU A 73 -7.54 -16.36 -10.33
C LEU A 73 -6.08 -15.93 -10.20
N LEU A 74 -5.67 -14.91 -10.97
CA LEU A 74 -4.26 -14.54 -11.11
C LEU A 74 -3.84 -13.45 -10.10
N TRP A 75 -4.71 -12.45 -9.88
CA TRP A 75 -4.43 -11.30 -9.03
C TRP A 75 -5.66 -10.80 -8.26
N PRO A 76 -6.16 -11.57 -7.31
CA PRO A 76 -7.36 -11.21 -6.54
C PRO A 76 -7.23 -9.85 -5.84
N ASN A 77 -6.02 -9.42 -5.47
CA ASN A 77 -5.81 -8.15 -4.78
C ASN A 77 -6.17 -6.91 -5.60
N TYR A 78 -6.17 -7.00 -6.94
CA TYR A 78 -6.60 -5.89 -7.79
C TYR A 78 -8.11 -5.74 -7.89
N MET A 79 -8.84 -6.80 -7.56
CA MET A 79 -10.29 -6.79 -7.47
C MET A 79 -10.78 -6.39 -6.06
N ARG A 80 -9.85 -6.25 -5.10
CA ARG A 80 -10.15 -5.88 -3.72
C ARG A 80 -10.11 -4.36 -3.53
N PRO A 81 -10.97 -3.79 -2.66
CA PRO A 81 -10.86 -2.38 -2.31
C PRO A 81 -9.54 -2.11 -1.59
N LEU A 82 -8.92 -0.97 -1.87
CA LEU A 82 -7.77 -0.51 -1.10
C LEU A 82 -8.29 0.03 0.24
N PRO A 83 -7.88 -0.54 1.39
CA PRO A 83 -8.36 -0.12 2.69
C PRO A 83 -7.77 1.23 3.10
N ALA A 84 -8.34 1.85 4.12
CA ALA A 84 -7.76 3.03 4.74
C ALA A 84 -6.52 2.68 5.56
N PHE A 85 -5.52 3.57 5.53
CA PHE A 85 -4.25 3.46 6.27
C PHE A 85 -4.09 4.67 7.18
N SER A 86 -3.37 4.48 8.27
CA SER A 86 -2.89 5.57 9.13
C SER A 86 -1.57 5.17 9.80
N MET A 87 -0.87 6.12 10.41
CA MET A 87 0.31 5.87 11.21
C MET A 87 -0.06 5.97 12.69
N LEU A 88 0.18 4.90 13.43
CA LEU A 88 -0.03 4.81 14.87
C LEU A 88 1.28 5.00 15.61
N GLN A 89 1.26 5.70 16.72
CA GLN A 89 2.37 5.84 17.66
C GLN A 89 1.96 5.30 19.02
N PHE A 90 2.76 4.42 19.60
CA PHE A 90 2.65 4.01 21.00
C PHE A 90 3.39 4.99 21.89
N ALA A 91 2.82 5.28 23.05
CA ALA A 91 3.52 6.06 24.06
C ALA A 91 4.63 5.22 24.72
N PRO A 92 5.73 5.84 25.15
CA PRO A 92 6.79 5.13 25.84
C PRO A 92 6.30 4.50 27.14
N LEU A 93 6.93 3.39 27.55
CA LEU A 93 6.62 2.75 28.82
C LEU A 93 7.01 3.68 29.97
N LEU A 94 6.16 3.78 31.00
CA LEU A 94 6.41 4.57 32.21
C LEU A 94 7.02 3.76 33.35
N ARG A 95 7.33 2.47 33.11
CA ARG A 95 7.96 1.58 34.08
C ARG A 95 9.25 1.00 33.51
N ALA A 96 10.26 0.81 34.37
CA ALA A 96 11.45 0.09 34.01
C ALA A 96 11.12 -1.38 33.71
N GLY A 97 11.80 -1.95 32.75
CA GLY A 97 11.64 -3.35 32.37
C GLY A 97 11.98 -3.58 30.92
N PRO A 98 11.89 -4.82 30.47
CA PRO A 98 12.15 -5.17 29.07
C PRO A 98 11.14 -4.51 28.14
N ALA A 99 11.50 -4.45 26.86
CA ALA A 99 10.59 -4.01 25.80
C ALA A 99 9.27 -4.77 25.84
N VAL A 100 8.20 -4.09 25.48
CA VAL A 100 6.90 -4.72 25.23
C VAL A 100 6.70 -4.75 23.73
N THR A 101 6.74 -5.95 23.16
CA THR A 101 6.51 -6.14 21.73
C THR A 101 5.01 -6.14 21.45
N VAL A 102 4.57 -5.21 20.61
CA VAL A 102 3.25 -5.24 19.99
C VAL A 102 3.39 -6.01 18.69
N GLU A 103 2.74 -7.15 18.62
CA GLU A 103 2.80 -8.03 17.46
C GLU A 103 2.09 -7.40 16.25
N ARG A 104 2.50 -7.85 15.05
CA ARG A 104 1.76 -7.58 13.83
C ARG A 104 0.34 -8.11 13.95
N ASP A 105 -0.61 -7.48 13.23
CA ASP A 105 -2.04 -7.81 13.23
C ASP A 105 -2.76 -7.62 14.58
N THR A 106 -2.14 -6.91 15.54
CA THR A 106 -2.80 -6.51 16.78
C THR A 106 -3.95 -5.54 16.47
N PRO A 107 -5.20 -5.86 16.89
CA PRO A 107 -6.35 -5.00 16.62
C PRO A 107 -6.34 -3.75 17.50
N VAL A 108 -6.76 -2.64 16.89
CA VAL A 108 -6.97 -1.35 17.56
C VAL A 108 -8.22 -0.69 16.98
N GLU A 109 -8.91 0.13 17.75
CA GLU A 109 -10.15 0.78 17.33
C GLU A 109 -10.06 2.29 17.40
N SER A 110 -10.94 2.93 16.64
CA SER A 110 -11.14 4.38 16.71
C SER A 110 -12.21 4.74 17.76
N VAL A 111 -12.34 6.03 18.03
CA VAL A 111 -13.56 6.57 18.63
C VAL A 111 -14.77 6.23 17.74
N ALA A 112 -15.96 6.16 18.32
CA ALA A 112 -17.17 5.86 17.57
C ALA A 112 -17.54 7.01 16.63
N ILE A 113 -17.84 6.68 15.37
CA ILE A 113 -18.35 7.57 14.33
C ILE A 113 -19.68 6.98 13.86
N ASP A 114 -20.74 7.79 13.85
CA ASP A 114 -22.10 7.35 13.50
C ASP A 114 -22.56 6.10 14.26
N GLY A 115 -22.06 5.93 15.49
CA GLY A 115 -22.36 4.79 16.37
C GLY A 115 -21.46 3.58 16.18
N GLU A 116 -20.58 3.56 15.16
CA GLU A 116 -19.67 2.47 14.84
C GLU A 116 -18.21 2.85 15.13
N ARG A 117 -17.40 1.87 15.54
CA ARG A 117 -15.95 2.05 15.67
C ARG A 117 -15.23 1.48 14.47
N CYS A 118 -14.34 2.27 13.90
CA CYS A 118 -13.48 1.77 12.83
C CYS A 118 -12.40 0.86 13.41
N ARG A 119 -12.30 -0.36 12.86
CA ARG A 119 -11.36 -1.38 13.31
C ARG A 119 -10.12 -1.37 12.42
N PHE A 120 -8.97 -1.26 13.05
CA PHE A 120 -7.68 -1.32 12.39
C PHE A 120 -6.84 -2.45 12.97
N ARG A 121 -5.77 -2.82 12.27
CA ARG A 121 -4.75 -3.72 12.79
C ARG A 121 -3.37 -3.17 12.50
N THR A 122 -2.40 -3.45 13.37
CA THR A 122 -0.99 -3.07 13.19
C THR A 122 -0.37 -3.84 12.03
N CYS A 123 0.55 -3.20 11.29
CA CYS A 123 1.24 -3.83 10.17
C CYS A 123 2.66 -4.26 10.50
N TYR A 124 3.31 -3.62 11.49
CA TYR A 124 4.67 -3.95 11.91
C TYR A 124 4.66 -4.43 13.36
N ALA A 125 5.49 -5.42 13.66
CA ALA A 125 5.86 -5.70 15.03
C ALA A 125 6.67 -4.51 15.57
N THR A 126 6.34 -4.03 16.76
CA THR A 126 6.90 -2.80 17.33
C THR A 126 7.28 -3.02 18.78
N ASP A 127 8.56 -2.86 19.10
CA ASP A 127 9.06 -2.92 20.45
C ASP A 127 8.91 -1.56 21.11
N VAL A 128 8.08 -1.48 22.13
CA VAL A 128 7.85 -0.28 22.94
C VAL A 128 8.75 -0.33 24.15
N LEU A 129 9.58 0.70 24.30
CA LEU A 129 10.61 0.82 25.33
C LEU A 129 10.27 1.99 26.27
N PRO A 130 10.84 2.01 27.49
CA PRO A 130 10.77 3.17 28.38
C PRO A 130 11.77 4.26 27.95
N LEU A 131 11.69 4.70 26.68
CA LEU A 131 12.55 5.71 26.07
C LEU A 131 11.69 6.80 25.43
N GLN A 132 12.16 8.04 25.53
CA GLN A 132 11.59 9.19 24.83
C GLN A 132 12.67 10.00 24.14
N ILE A 133 12.28 10.70 23.07
CA ILE A 133 13.14 11.71 22.45
C ILE A 133 12.98 13.01 23.26
N SER A 134 14.06 13.47 23.89
CA SER A 134 14.04 14.71 24.69
C SER A 134 14.50 15.94 23.90
N ALA A 135 15.42 15.76 22.95
CA ALA A 135 15.89 16.85 22.08
C ALA A 135 16.25 16.35 20.69
N LEU A 136 16.06 17.21 19.70
CA LEU A 136 16.53 17.05 18.32
C LEU A 136 17.15 18.37 17.89
N ASP A 137 18.46 18.34 17.59
CA ASP A 137 19.20 19.50 17.16
C ASP A 137 19.84 19.26 15.78
N TYR A 138 19.74 20.26 14.93
CA TYR A 138 20.38 20.24 13.61
C TYR A 138 21.30 21.45 13.47
N SER A 139 22.57 21.21 13.23
CA SER A 139 23.57 22.26 13.07
C SER A 139 24.40 22.06 11.81
N ALA A 140 24.53 23.11 11.01
CA ALA A 140 25.40 23.10 9.84
C ALA A 140 26.88 23.18 10.26
N GLN A 141 27.72 22.31 9.70
CA GLN A 141 29.16 22.24 9.96
C GLN A 141 29.95 22.25 8.66
N GLY A 142 30.38 23.42 8.23
CA GLY A 142 31.10 23.57 6.95
C GLY A 142 30.21 23.17 5.75
N GLU A 143 30.60 22.21 4.96
CA GLU A 143 29.79 21.62 3.86
C GLU A 143 28.82 20.55 4.34
N GLY A 144 29.06 19.98 5.51
CA GLY A 144 28.23 18.97 6.15
C GLY A 144 27.28 19.50 7.22
N ALA A 145 26.66 18.60 7.96
CA ALA A 145 25.80 18.91 9.09
C ALA A 145 25.91 17.85 10.19
N LEU A 146 25.50 18.23 11.38
CA LEU A 146 25.34 17.35 12.53
C LEU A 146 23.87 17.32 12.91
N LEU A 147 23.26 16.13 12.93
CA LEU A 147 21.95 15.88 13.49
C LEU A 147 22.13 15.13 14.80
N SER A 148 21.71 15.75 15.91
CA SER A 148 21.79 15.17 17.25
C SER A 148 20.41 14.78 17.74
N LEU A 149 20.23 13.51 18.09
CA LEU A 149 19.00 12.95 18.65
C LEU A 149 19.27 12.47 20.07
N ARG A 150 18.67 13.13 21.06
CA ARG A 150 18.79 12.77 22.46
C ARG A 150 17.63 11.89 22.90
N LEU A 151 17.98 10.78 23.51
CA LEU A 151 17.06 9.77 24.04
C LEU A 151 17.27 9.65 25.55
N GLU A 152 16.20 9.72 26.31
CA GLU A 152 16.18 9.62 27.75
C GLU A 152 15.21 8.56 28.22
N MET A 153 15.53 7.90 29.34
CA MET A 153 14.62 6.94 29.95
C MET A 153 13.44 7.66 30.61
N THR A 154 12.25 7.13 30.38
CA THR A 154 10.99 7.62 31.00
C THR A 154 10.73 7.01 32.36
N ALA A 155 11.47 5.97 32.72
CA ALA A 155 11.30 5.23 33.98
C ALA A 155 12.60 5.26 34.82
N GLU A 156 12.47 4.96 36.11
CA GLU A 156 13.62 4.68 36.96
C GLU A 156 14.32 3.41 36.46
N GLY A 157 15.64 3.40 36.34
CA GLY A 157 16.43 2.32 35.76
C GLY A 157 17.67 2.85 35.05
N HIS A 158 18.34 2.06 34.26
CA HIS A 158 19.47 2.48 33.45
C HIS A 158 19.45 1.81 32.07
N MET A 159 20.09 2.43 31.09
CA MET A 159 20.11 1.94 29.69
C MET A 159 20.62 0.50 29.54
N GLY A 160 21.45 0.03 30.46
CA GLY A 160 21.95 -1.35 30.45
C GLY A 160 20.88 -2.43 30.73
N GLU A 161 19.71 -2.05 31.26
CA GLU A 161 18.57 -2.96 31.44
C GLU A 161 17.80 -3.18 30.14
N LEU A 162 18.01 -2.29 29.17
CA LEU A 162 17.40 -2.40 27.84
C LEU A 162 18.35 -3.19 26.94
N LEU A 163 17.93 -4.36 26.47
CA LEU A 163 18.66 -5.14 25.48
C LEU A 163 18.44 -4.49 24.09
N LEU A 164 19.05 -3.32 23.90
CA LEU A 164 18.84 -2.51 22.70
C LEU A 164 19.84 -2.92 21.63
N GLU A 165 19.41 -3.70 20.65
CA GLU A 165 20.21 -4.08 19.48
C GLU A 165 20.04 -3.06 18.34
N HIS A 166 18.82 -2.61 18.11
CA HIS A 166 18.47 -1.61 17.11
C HIS A 166 17.36 -0.70 17.61
N LEU A 167 17.26 0.48 17.03
CA LEU A 167 16.21 1.45 17.30
C LEU A 167 15.55 1.88 16.00
N ARG A 168 14.25 1.67 15.90
CA ARG A 168 13.45 2.09 14.73
C ARG A 168 12.98 3.53 14.90
N LEU A 169 13.34 4.37 13.94
CA LEU A 169 12.92 5.77 13.86
C LEU A 169 11.92 5.92 12.70
N HIS A 170 10.84 6.67 12.94
CA HIS A 170 9.90 7.09 11.92
C HIS A 170 10.01 8.58 11.66
N PHE A 171 10.09 8.98 10.38
CA PHE A 171 10.09 10.39 9.99
C PHE A 171 8.68 10.85 9.68
N ALA A 172 8.19 11.78 10.51
CA ALA A 172 6.83 12.29 10.48
C ALA A 172 6.80 13.81 10.16
N GLY A 173 5.60 14.38 10.14
CA GLY A 173 5.39 15.81 9.95
C GLY A 173 5.34 16.21 8.47
N GLU A 174 5.90 17.37 8.14
CA GLU A 174 5.89 17.87 6.77
C GLU A 174 6.65 16.93 5.83
N ARG A 175 5.99 16.52 4.73
CA ARG A 175 6.49 15.49 3.82
C ARG A 175 7.88 15.83 3.25
N TYR A 176 8.13 17.08 2.92
CA TYR A 176 9.45 17.50 2.42
C TYR A 176 10.54 17.29 3.46
N VAL A 177 10.30 17.70 4.72
CA VAL A 177 11.27 17.56 5.82
C VAL A 177 11.53 16.09 6.15
N SER A 178 10.47 15.28 6.30
CA SER A 178 10.59 13.85 6.61
C SER A 178 11.34 13.06 5.53
N GLN A 179 11.09 13.35 4.26
CA GLN A 179 11.80 12.73 3.15
C GLN A 179 13.26 13.19 3.04
N MET A 180 13.56 14.45 3.38
CA MET A 180 14.95 14.94 3.42
C MET A 180 15.73 14.33 4.58
N LEU A 181 15.12 14.13 5.76
CA LEU A 181 15.76 13.39 6.86
C LEU A 181 16.08 11.94 6.47
N TYR A 182 15.14 11.30 5.80
CA TYR A 182 15.31 9.93 5.32
C TYR A 182 16.51 9.79 4.38
N VAL A 183 16.61 10.65 3.35
CA VAL A 183 17.74 10.59 2.42
C VAL A 183 19.06 11.01 3.08
N SER A 184 19.03 11.96 4.01
CA SER A 184 20.23 12.41 4.74
C SER A 184 20.87 11.26 5.53
N LEU A 185 20.06 10.44 6.21
CA LEU A 185 20.57 9.32 6.99
C LEU A 185 20.97 8.12 6.15
N LEU A 186 20.30 7.88 5.02
CA LEU A 186 20.61 6.69 4.20
C LEU A 186 21.70 6.95 3.14
N ARG A 187 21.87 8.21 2.70
CA ARG A 187 22.82 8.55 1.64
C ARG A 187 23.99 9.40 2.09
N HIS A 188 23.74 10.38 2.95
CA HIS A 188 24.74 11.37 3.31
C HIS A 188 25.39 11.14 4.67
N LEU A 189 25.11 10.01 5.32
CA LEU A 189 25.66 9.63 6.61
C LEU A 189 27.11 9.16 6.47
N HIS A 190 28.03 9.80 7.18
CA HIS A 190 29.45 9.44 7.25
C HIS A 190 29.78 8.61 8.49
N GLY A 191 29.06 8.82 9.58
CA GLY A 191 29.29 8.09 10.83
C GLY A 191 28.32 8.52 11.92
N ILE A 192 28.22 7.69 12.95
CA ILE A 192 27.36 7.95 14.09
C ILE A 192 28.23 7.92 15.35
N GLU A 193 28.12 8.93 16.16
CA GLU A 193 28.74 9.00 17.47
C GLU A 193 27.65 8.89 18.54
N LEU A 194 27.80 7.93 19.44
CA LEU A 194 26.90 7.67 20.56
C LEU A 194 27.52 8.24 21.83
N LEU A 195 26.95 9.29 22.38
CA LEU A 195 27.34 9.85 23.67
C LEU A 195 26.50 9.24 24.78
N LEU A 196 27.13 8.97 25.91
CA LEU A 196 26.46 8.46 27.11
C LEU A 196 26.07 9.64 27.99
N LEU A 197 24.79 9.68 28.44
CA LEU A 197 24.25 10.75 29.27
C LEU A 197 23.92 10.21 30.67
N ASP A 198 24.15 11.06 31.66
CA ASP A 198 23.78 10.79 33.05
C ASP A 198 22.30 11.12 33.34
N GLY A 199 21.87 11.07 34.62
CA GLY A 199 20.50 11.38 35.03
C GLY A 199 20.12 12.87 34.96
N GLN A 200 21.08 13.75 34.66
CA GLN A 200 20.85 15.19 34.45
C GLN A 200 20.89 15.54 32.94
N GLY A 201 21.11 14.55 32.07
CA GLY A 201 21.24 14.75 30.64
C GLY A 201 22.61 15.29 30.22
N GLU A 202 23.59 15.27 31.11
CA GLU A 202 24.95 15.73 30.82
C GLU A 202 25.82 14.55 30.33
N PRO A 203 26.77 14.82 29.41
CA PRO A 203 27.67 13.76 28.91
C PRO A 203 28.55 13.17 30.00
N LEU A 204 28.55 11.85 30.14
CA LEU A 204 29.40 11.12 31.05
C LEU A 204 30.88 11.32 30.69
N GLN A 205 31.70 11.69 31.69
CA GLN A 205 33.12 11.86 31.53
C GLN A 205 33.89 10.60 32.01
N ALA A 206 34.97 10.28 31.33
CA ALA A 206 35.94 9.28 31.78
C ALA A 206 36.86 9.87 32.89
N HIS A 207 37.64 9.04 33.55
CA HIS A 207 38.58 9.48 34.59
C HIS A 207 39.65 10.48 34.10
N ASP A 208 39.87 10.53 32.77
CA ASP A 208 40.78 11.49 32.13
C ASP A 208 40.10 12.82 31.74
N GLY A 209 38.83 12.99 32.10
CA GLY A 209 38.03 14.18 31.77
C GLY A 209 37.50 14.23 30.33
N GLN A 210 37.76 13.18 29.52
CA GLN A 210 37.19 13.09 28.16
C GLN A 210 35.74 12.60 28.22
N VAL A 211 34.92 13.11 27.28
CA VAL A 211 33.53 12.65 27.12
C VAL A 211 33.53 11.22 26.63
N ARG A 212 32.75 10.36 27.28
CA ARG A 212 32.57 8.97 26.85
C ARG A 212 31.67 8.92 25.63
N SER A 213 32.25 8.55 24.51
CA SER A 213 31.54 8.33 23.27
C SER A 213 31.92 6.98 22.64
N LEU A 214 30.98 6.40 21.91
CA LEU A 214 31.16 5.18 21.12
C LEU A 214 30.93 5.51 19.66
N GLN A 215 31.68 4.87 18.76
CA GLN A 215 31.47 5.08 17.33
C GLN A 215 30.66 3.91 16.78
N LEU A 216 29.59 4.21 16.07
CA LEU A 216 28.76 3.24 15.36
C LEU A 216 29.04 3.34 13.86
N PRO A 217 29.02 2.21 13.15
CA PRO A 217 29.25 2.22 11.71
C PRO A 217 28.05 2.86 10.98
N ALA A 218 28.32 3.69 9.96
CA ALA A 218 27.26 4.30 9.15
C ALA A 218 26.40 3.24 8.43
N CYS A 219 26.95 2.08 8.09
CA CYS A 219 26.20 0.97 7.50
C CYS A 219 25.20 0.31 8.47
N GLY A 220 25.22 0.67 9.76
CA GLY A 220 24.21 0.25 10.74
C GLY A 220 22.84 0.90 10.53
N VAL A 221 22.74 1.99 9.74
CA VAL A 221 21.46 2.59 9.39
C VAL A 221 20.93 1.92 8.14
N GLN A 222 19.76 1.31 8.28
CA GLN A 222 19.11 0.57 7.19
C GLN A 222 17.67 1.06 6.97
N PRO A 223 17.18 1.09 5.72
CA PRO A 223 15.79 1.40 5.44
C PRO A 223 14.88 0.27 5.95
N ALA A 224 13.74 0.61 6.54
CA ALA A 224 12.70 -0.33 6.95
C ALA A 224 11.41 -0.13 6.14
N GLY A 225 10.46 -1.08 6.25
CA GLY A 225 9.20 -1.05 5.51
C GLY A 225 9.20 -1.80 4.19
N PHE A 226 10.30 -2.48 3.84
CA PHE A 226 10.45 -3.21 2.57
C PHE A 226 10.36 -4.73 2.72
N SER A 227 10.43 -5.26 3.92
CA SER A 227 10.35 -6.70 4.15
C SER A 227 8.91 -7.22 3.95
N GLU A 228 8.79 -8.53 3.71
CA GLU A 228 7.47 -9.16 3.58
C GLU A 228 6.69 -9.13 4.91
N ALA A 229 7.40 -9.22 6.04
CA ALA A 229 6.81 -9.08 7.37
C ALA A 229 6.23 -7.67 7.62
N GLU A 230 6.64 -6.68 6.84
CA GLU A 230 6.20 -5.28 6.92
C GLU A 230 5.20 -4.90 5.82
N ALA A 231 4.54 -5.89 5.20
CA ALA A 231 3.51 -5.65 4.20
C ALA A 231 2.25 -5.05 4.85
N LEU A 232 1.65 -4.03 4.20
CA LEU A 232 0.37 -3.46 4.63
C LEU A 232 -0.80 -4.32 4.18
N LEU A 233 -0.73 -4.79 2.93
CA LEU A 233 -1.80 -5.56 2.29
C LEU A 233 -1.49 -7.05 2.35
N PRO A 234 -2.48 -7.88 2.74
CA PRO A 234 -2.34 -9.32 2.66
C PRO A 234 -2.41 -9.77 1.21
N TYR A 235 -1.45 -10.59 0.80
CA TYR A 235 -1.44 -11.25 -0.50
C TYR A 235 -1.61 -12.75 -0.31
N PRO A 236 -2.52 -13.42 -1.07
CA PRO A 236 -2.62 -14.87 -1.03
C PRO A 236 -1.31 -15.52 -1.53
N PRO A 237 -0.96 -16.71 -1.03
CA PRO A 237 0.31 -17.37 -1.36
C PRO A 237 0.50 -17.65 -2.86
N ASN A 238 -0.60 -17.79 -3.60
CA ASN A 238 -0.62 -18.06 -5.04
C ASN A 238 -0.61 -16.78 -5.90
N ALA A 239 -0.68 -15.59 -5.29
CA ALA A 239 -0.67 -14.34 -6.02
C ALA A 239 0.74 -13.76 -6.15
N PHE A 240 1.03 -13.16 -7.31
CA PHE A 240 2.30 -12.49 -7.54
C PHE A 240 2.41 -11.21 -6.69
N THR A 241 3.36 -11.22 -5.75
CA THR A 241 3.55 -10.12 -4.77
C THR A 241 4.29 -8.90 -5.34
N GLY A 242 4.73 -8.98 -6.59
CA GLY A 242 5.65 -8.06 -7.23
C GLY A 242 5.26 -6.60 -7.25
N TYR A 243 3.99 -6.35 -7.41
CA TYR A 243 3.48 -4.99 -7.54
C TYR A 243 3.02 -4.39 -6.21
N ARG A 244 3.09 -5.16 -5.10
CA ARG A 244 2.67 -4.71 -3.77
C ARG A 244 3.34 -3.42 -3.34
N HIS A 245 4.67 -3.33 -3.51
CA HIS A 245 5.41 -2.13 -3.12
C HIS A 245 4.96 -0.88 -3.87
N LEU A 246 4.61 -1.00 -5.16
CA LEU A 246 4.05 0.12 -5.92
C LEU A 246 2.68 0.53 -5.40
N GLN A 247 1.79 -0.45 -5.20
CA GLN A 247 0.44 -0.20 -4.70
C GLN A 247 0.45 0.45 -3.32
N GLU A 248 1.27 -0.08 -2.39
CA GLU A 248 1.42 0.47 -1.05
C GLU A 248 2.07 1.86 -1.04
N TYR A 249 3.06 2.10 -1.91
CA TYR A 249 3.70 3.41 -2.04
C TYR A 249 2.74 4.50 -2.51
N PHE A 250 1.93 4.22 -3.52
CA PHE A 250 0.95 5.18 -4.00
C PHE A 250 -0.20 5.39 -3.02
N ALA A 251 -0.55 4.36 -2.25
CA ALA A 251 -1.60 4.43 -1.25
C ALA A 251 -1.18 5.13 0.04
N PHE A 252 0.00 4.79 0.57
CA PHE A 252 0.51 5.26 1.86
C PHE A 252 2.05 5.31 1.86
N PRO A 253 2.65 6.34 1.23
CA PRO A 253 4.11 6.45 1.10
C PRO A 253 4.84 6.62 2.44
N GLU A 254 4.17 7.09 3.49
CA GLU A 254 4.70 7.25 4.84
C GLU A 254 5.21 5.93 5.44
N LYS A 255 4.71 4.80 4.95
CA LYS A 255 5.19 3.46 5.35
C LYS A 255 6.69 3.24 5.08
N TYR A 256 7.26 3.96 4.12
CA TYR A 256 8.67 3.80 3.74
C TYR A 256 9.60 4.80 4.43
N LEU A 257 9.06 5.66 5.30
CA LEU A 257 9.83 6.67 6.03
C LEU A 257 10.28 6.15 7.40
N PHE A 258 10.79 4.91 7.42
CA PHE A 258 11.39 4.28 8.60
C PHE A 258 12.85 3.95 8.34
N VAL A 259 13.66 4.10 9.38
CA VAL A 259 15.04 3.62 9.40
C VAL A 259 15.31 2.86 10.70
N ASP A 260 16.07 1.80 10.60
CA ASP A 260 16.59 1.06 11.74
C ASP A 260 18.04 1.47 11.98
N VAL A 261 18.33 1.96 13.18
CA VAL A 261 19.68 2.29 13.66
C VAL A 261 20.19 1.11 14.47
N GLY A 262 21.05 0.31 13.89
CA GLY A 262 21.67 -0.87 14.52
C GLY A 262 23.00 -0.58 15.18
N GLY A 263 23.58 -1.61 15.82
CA GLY A 263 24.86 -1.53 16.49
C GLY A 263 24.79 -0.94 17.90
N LEU A 264 23.58 -0.81 18.45
CA LEU A 264 23.37 -0.30 19.81
C LEU A 264 23.70 -1.34 20.89
N ASP A 265 23.86 -2.61 20.51
CA ASP A 265 24.38 -3.69 21.34
C ASP A 265 25.79 -3.40 21.90
N VAL A 266 26.51 -2.45 21.28
CA VAL A 266 27.79 -1.95 21.82
C VAL A 266 27.66 -1.41 23.25
N LEU A 267 26.48 -0.92 23.65
CA LEU A 267 26.19 -0.51 25.01
C LEU A 267 26.42 -1.66 26.01
N GLN A 268 26.09 -2.89 25.65
CA GLN A 268 26.27 -4.07 26.51
C GLN A 268 27.73 -4.44 26.72
N THR A 269 28.65 -3.91 25.92
CA THR A 269 30.09 -4.13 26.08
C THR A 269 30.74 -3.25 27.16
N LEU A 270 29.99 -2.26 27.66
CA LEU A 270 30.47 -1.32 28.67
C LEU A 270 30.54 -1.98 30.05
N PRO A 271 31.49 -1.56 30.92
CA PRO A 271 31.52 -2.01 32.30
C PRO A 271 30.21 -1.72 33.04
N VAL A 272 29.77 -2.67 33.87
CA VAL A 272 28.49 -2.58 34.61
C VAL A 272 28.36 -1.28 35.43
N ASP A 273 29.49 -0.83 36.03
CA ASP A 273 29.51 0.39 36.84
C ASP A 273 29.28 1.65 36.00
N VAL A 274 29.65 1.63 34.73
CA VAL A 274 29.36 2.71 33.77
C VAL A 274 27.92 2.61 33.33
N LEU A 275 27.44 1.43 32.93
CA LEU A 275 26.07 1.22 32.49
C LEU A 275 25.03 1.69 33.52
N LYS A 276 25.29 1.46 34.81
CA LYS A 276 24.39 1.94 35.89
C LYS A 276 24.26 3.45 35.98
N GLN A 277 25.19 4.21 35.42
CA GLN A 277 25.16 5.68 35.40
C GLN A 277 24.47 6.22 34.15
N VAL A 278 24.31 5.39 33.08
CA VAL A 278 23.73 5.81 31.80
C VAL A 278 22.21 5.83 31.91
N ARG A 279 21.63 7.02 31.87
CA ARG A 279 20.18 7.29 31.88
C ARG A 279 19.63 7.70 30.53
N GLY A 280 20.52 8.08 29.63
CA GLY A 280 20.16 8.50 28.28
C GLY A 280 21.35 8.33 27.34
N VAL A 281 21.09 8.52 26.07
CA VAL A 281 22.10 8.53 25.00
C VAL A 281 21.80 9.65 24.02
N GLU A 282 22.86 10.21 23.42
CA GLU A 282 22.72 11.13 22.30
C GLU A 282 23.37 10.52 21.07
N LEU A 283 22.54 10.29 20.03
CA LEU A 283 22.97 9.83 18.71
C LEU A 283 23.32 11.05 17.87
N ARG A 284 24.60 11.18 17.52
CA ARG A 284 25.13 12.25 16.67
C ARG A 284 25.41 11.71 15.28
N PHE A 285 24.54 12.03 14.34
CA PHE A 285 24.67 11.63 12.93
C PHE A 285 25.50 12.68 12.19
N LYS A 286 26.70 12.32 11.75
CA LYS A 286 27.62 13.18 10.99
C LYS A 286 27.25 13.09 9.52
N LEU A 287 26.67 14.14 8.96
CA LEU A 287 26.20 14.19 7.59
C LEU A 287 27.22 14.89 6.69
N GLY A 288 27.52 14.31 5.53
CA GLY A 288 28.46 14.87 4.56
C GLY A 288 27.90 16.02 3.73
N GLN A 289 26.59 16.24 3.79
CA GLN A 289 25.92 17.29 3.04
C GLN A 289 24.90 17.99 3.95
N ARG A 290 24.75 19.30 3.78
CA ARG A 290 23.73 20.09 4.45
C ARG A 290 22.37 19.91 3.78
N ASN A 291 21.33 19.88 4.58
CA ASN A 291 19.98 20.04 4.07
C ASN A 291 19.76 21.46 3.53
N PRO A 292 18.84 21.65 2.58
CA PRO A 292 18.39 22.99 2.21
C PRO A 292 17.97 23.83 3.43
N GLU A 293 18.20 25.14 3.39
CA GLU A 293 17.90 26.04 4.55
C GLU A 293 16.44 25.97 5.03
N GLN A 294 15.52 25.59 4.15
CA GLN A 294 14.10 25.42 4.50
C GLN A 294 13.83 24.16 5.34
N VAL A 295 14.78 23.20 5.37
CA VAL A 295 14.66 21.95 6.13
C VAL A 295 15.29 22.14 7.49
N GLN A 296 14.46 22.48 8.47
CA GLN A 296 14.86 22.55 9.87
C GLN A 296 14.09 21.49 10.65
N PRO A 297 14.70 20.33 10.95
CA PRO A 297 14.05 19.27 11.69
C PRO A 297 13.68 19.73 13.11
N THR A 298 12.53 19.28 13.57
CA THR A 298 12.01 19.49 14.93
C THR A 298 11.70 18.15 15.58
N LEU A 299 11.42 18.13 16.88
CA LEU A 299 10.99 16.93 17.61
C LEU A 299 9.76 16.24 16.98
N ASP A 300 8.94 16.99 16.24
CA ASP A 300 7.79 16.41 15.56
C ASP A 300 8.15 15.60 14.32
N ASN A 301 9.36 15.76 13.81
CA ASN A 301 9.80 15.08 12.60
C ASN A 301 10.41 13.69 12.83
N VAL A 302 10.74 13.33 14.07
CA VAL A 302 11.28 12.01 14.43
C VAL A 302 10.43 11.42 15.55
N LYS A 303 9.89 10.24 15.31
CA LYS A 303 9.03 9.55 16.28
C LYS A 303 9.55 8.14 16.53
N LEU A 304 9.34 7.66 17.76
CA LEU A 304 9.60 6.29 18.19
C LEU A 304 8.29 5.50 18.26
N PHE A 305 8.42 4.18 18.21
CA PHE A 305 7.33 3.24 18.46
C PHE A 305 6.13 3.44 17.52
N CYS A 306 6.43 3.73 16.26
CA CYS A 306 5.41 3.91 15.23
C CYS A 306 5.19 2.62 14.44
N THR A 307 3.95 2.38 14.05
CA THR A 307 3.55 1.31 13.14
C THR A 307 2.45 1.79 12.21
N PRO A 308 2.50 1.47 10.91
CA PRO A 308 1.34 1.65 10.05
C PRO A 308 0.19 0.78 10.55
N VAL A 309 -1.03 1.28 10.44
CA VAL A 309 -2.26 0.52 10.69
C VAL A 309 -3.14 0.51 9.47
N VAL A 310 -3.83 -0.59 9.25
CA VAL A 310 -4.71 -0.81 8.11
C VAL A 310 -6.12 -1.14 8.59
N ASN A 311 -7.13 -0.53 7.98
CA ASN A 311 -8.54 -0.79 8.26
C ASN A 311 -8.97 -2.12 7.61
N LEU A 312 -8.53 -3.22 8.20
CA LEU A 312 -8.89 -4.59 7.83
C LEU A 312 -9.19 -5.39 9.10
N PHE A 313 -10.32 -6.05 9.13
CA PHE A 313 -10.74 -6.88 10.26
C PHE A 313 -11.55 -8.10 9.80
N LYS A 314 -11.44 -9.20 10.53
CA LYS A 314 -12.25 -10.39 10.28
C LYS A 314 -13.66 -10.17 10.78
N HIS A 315 -14.65 -10.61 10.01
CA HIS A 315 -16.05 -10.49 10.36
C HIS A 315 -16.89 -11.54 9.65
N ASP A 316 -18.02 -11.91 10.29
CA ASP A 316 -18.95 -12.86 9.71
C ASP A 316 -19.99 -12.15 8.84
N GLY A 317 -20.32 -12.76 7.74
CA GLY A 317 -21.44 -12.32 6.89
C GLY A 317 -22.80 -12.70 7.48
N VAL A 318 -23.83 -11.95 7.09
CA VAL A 318 -25.21 -12.37 7.34
C VAL A 318 -25.42 -13.75 6.71
N PRO A 319 -25.94 -14.77 7.48
CA PRO A 319 -26.14 -16.09 6.94
C PRO A 319 -27.02 -16.10 5.69
N ILE A 320 -26.57 -16.80 4.64
CA ILE A 320 -27.27 -16.89 3.37
C ILE A 320 -28.07 -18.20 3.33
N ARG A 321 -29.38 -18.10 3.05
CA ARG A 321 -30.21 -19.27 2.83
C ARG A 321 -30.31 -19.56 1.35
N LEU A 322 -29.76 -20.69 0.93
CA LEU A 322 -29.89 -21.18 -0.45
C LEU A 322 -31.27 -21.83 -0.60
N ASP A 323 -32.19 -21.15 -1.28
CA ASP A 323 -33.53 -21.63 -1.57
C ASP A 323 -33.78 -21.92 -3.06
N GLY A 324 -32.73 -21.73 -3.90
CA GLY A 324 -32.78 -21.93 -5.35
C GLY A 324 -33.64 -20.89 -6.11
N ARG A 325 -34.03 -19.80 -5.44
CA ARG A 325 -34.82 -18.72 -6.07
C ARG A 325 -33.96 -17.59 -6.64
N GLN A 326 -32.74 -17.47 -6.19
CA GLN A 326 -31.79 -16.45 -6.61
C GLN A 326 -30.51 -17.12 -7.09
N ASP A 327 -29.94 -16.57 -8.16
CA ASP A 327 -28.65 -17.03 -8.72
C ASP A 327 -27.46 -16.35 -8.01
N GLU A 328 -27.70 -15.19 -7.39
CA GLU A 328 -26.67 -14.37 -6.74
C GLU A 328 -27.19 -13.85 -5.40
N TYR A 329 -26.33 -13.84 -4.40
CA TYR A 329 -26.63 -13.41 -3.03
C TYR A 329 -25.69 -12.28 -2.61
N LEU A 330 -26.25 -11.17 -2.16
CA LEU A 330 -25.50 -10.02 -1.66
C LEU A 330 -24.85 -10.38 -0.33
N LEU A 331 -23.54 -10.14 -0.21
CA LEU A 331 -22.80 -10.26 1.04
C LEU A 331 -22.96 -8.97 1.86
N LEU A 332 -23.43 -9.12 3.08
CA LEU A 332 -23.54 -8.05 4.07
C LEU A 332 -22.79 -8.47 5.33
N GLY A 333 -22.07 -7.56 5.98
CA GLY A 333 -21.51 -7.80 7.31
C GLY A 333 -22.63 -7.91 8.33
N ALA A 334 -22.55 -8.93 9.20
CA ALA A 334 -23.48 -9.06 10.31
C ALA A 334 -23.32 -7.84 11.24
N ASP A 335 -24.42 -7.37 11.82
CA ASP A 335 -24.46 -6.27 12.81
C ASP A 335 -23.96 -4.89 12.34
N TYR A 336 -23.67 -4.71 11.05
CA TYR A 336 -23.30 -3.42 10.48
C TYR A 336 -24.45 -2.76 9.72
N ALA A 337 -24.54 -1.44 9.81
CA ALA A 337 -25.44 -0.68 8.96
C ALA A 337 -24.97 -0.73 7.48
N PRO A 338 -25.91 -0.67 6.51
CA PRO A 338 -25.55 -0.60 5.10
C PRO A 338 -24.57 0.55 4.81
N GLY A 339 -23.46 0.24 4.12
CA GLY A 339 -22.41 1.22 3.82
C GLY A 339 -21.34 1.41 4.90
N HIS A 340 -21.46 0.76 6.08
CA HIS A 340 -20.46 0.83 7.15
C HIS A 340 -19.48 -0.37 7.14
N CYS A 341 -19.77 -1.38 6.33
CA CYS A 341 -18.92 -2.54 6.13
C CYS A 341 -18.82 -2.86 4.64
N ALA A 342 -17.61 -2.99 4.11
CA ALA A 342 -17.35 -3.44 2.76
C ALA A 342 -16.47 -4.70 2.79
N VAL A 343 -16.77 -5.63 1.89
CA VAL A 343 -16.03 -6.90 1.78
C VAL A 343 -14.69 -6.65 1.10
N PHE A 344 -13.59 -6.96 1.78
CA PHE A 344 -12.25 -6.98 1.22
C PHE A 344 -11.94 -8.35 0.58
N SER A 345 -12.18 -9.43 1.31
CA SER A 345 -12.05 -10.81 0.81
C SER A 345 -13.05 -11.74 1.46
N VAL A 346 -13.42 -12.79 0.74
CA VAL A 346 -14.14 -13.93 1.28
C VAL A 346 -13.09 -14.96 1.70
N ASP A 347 -13.05 -15.28 2.98
CA ASP A 347 -11.99 -16.12 3.55
C ASP A 347 -12.42 -17.59 3.61
N GLN A 348 -13.69 -17.84 4.02
CA GLN A 348 -14.26 -19.18 4.07
C GLN A 348 -15.77 -19.15 3.85
N VAL A 349 -16.27 -20.15 3.11
CA VAL A 349 -17.71 -20.38 2.92
C VAL A 349 -18.04 -21.80 3.35
N THR A 350 -18.92 -21.93 4.34
CA THR A 350 -19.34 -23.21 4.91
C THR A 350 -20.84 -23.35 4.85
N GLY A 351 -21.31 -24.42 4.26
CA GLY A 351 -22.74 -24.75 4.18
C GLY A 351 -23.14 -25.76 5.24
N TRP A 352 -24.31 -25.55 5.84
CA TRP A 352 -24.95 -26.48 6.75
C TRP A 352 -26.27 -26.99 6.17
N ARG A 353 -26.46 -28.32 6.17
CA ARG A 353 -27.67 -28.97 5.70
C ARG A 353 -28.45 -29.58 6.83
N PRO A 354 -29.77 -29.33 6.96
CA PRO A 354 -30.62 -30.01 7.91
C PRO A 354 -30.71 -31.48 7.56
N GLY A 355 -30.73 -32.37 8.57
CA GLY A 355 -30.89 -33.81 8.37
C GLY A 355 -29.65 -34.66 8.56
N GLY A 356 -28.57 -34.13 9.16
CA GLY A 356 -27.40 -34.91 9.59
C GLY A 356 -26.34 -35.16 8.50
N GLN A 357 -26.40 -34.46 7.38
CA GLN A 357 -25.39 -34.55 6.31
C GLN A 357 -24.10 -33.75 6.59
N GLY A 358 -24.03 -33.01 7.74
CA GLY A 358 -22.83 -32.32 8.20
C GLY A 358 -22.58 -30.95 7.54
N TYR A 359 -21.35 -30.48 7.69
CA TYR A 359 -20.87 -29.23 7.11
C TYR A 359 -20.18 -29.52 5.77
N GLN A 360 -20.40 -28.67 4.78
CA GLN A 360 -19.72 -28.70 3.49
C GLN A 360 -18.97 -27.39 3.28
N THR A 361 -17.66 -27.46 3.04
CA THR A 361 -16.86 -26.31 2.65
C THR A 361 -16.98 -26.09 1.16
N TYR A 362 -17.14 -24.82 0.77
CA TYR A 362 -17.16 -24.36 -0.60
C TYR A 362 -15.81 -23.80 -0.97
N VAL A 363 -15.32 -24.10 -2.16
CA VAL A 363 -14.08 -23.53 -2.69
C VAL A 363 -14.40 -22.48 -3.76
N PRO A 364 -13.54 -21.47 -3.95
CA PRO A 364 -13.69 -20.55 -5.08
C PRO A 364 -13.68 -21.30 -6.40
N PHE A 365 -14.56 -20.94 -7.33
CA PHE A 365 -14.61 -21.53 -8.68
C PHE A 365 -13.28 -21.37 -9.41
N GLU A 366 -12.56 -20.31 -9.15
CA GLU A 366 -11.24 -19.99 -9.69
C GLU A 366 -10.09 -20.79 -9.03
N SER A 367 -10.36 -21.67 -8.05
CA SER A 367 -9.31 -22.54 -7.48
C SER A 367 -8.99 -23.68 -8.46
N PHE A 368 -7.72 -24.10 -8.49
CA PHE A 368 -7.28 -25.25 -9.30
C PHE A 368 -7.68 -26.61 -8.72
N GLU A 369 -8.33 -26.63 -7.55
CA GLU A 369 -8.77 -27.82 -6.83
C GLU A 369 -10.19 -28.22 -7.24
N HIS A 370 -10.42 -28.44 -8.53
CA HIS A 370 -11.73 -28.90 -9.02
C HIS A 370 -11.79 -30.41 -9.11
N ASP A 371 -12.61 -31.00 -8.23
CA ASP A 371 -13.15 -32.34 -8.44
C ASP A 371 -14.64 -32.20 -8.83
N GLU A 372 -15.18 -33.09 -9.63
CA GLU A 372 -16.59 -33.04 -10.12
C GLU A 372 -17.63 -32.95 -8.97
N GLN A 373 -17.24 -33.28 -7.74
CA GLN A 373 -18.10 -33.26 -6.56
C GLN A 373 -17.88 -32.03 -5.64
N THR A 374 -16.91 -31.18 -5.93
CA THR A 374 -16.57 -30.05 -5.05
C THR A 374 -17.57 -28.91 -5.23
N ALA A 375 -18.19 -28.47 -4.15
CA ALA A 375 -19.08 -27.31 -4.16
C ALA A 375 -18.27 -26.03 -4.34
N CYS A 376 -18.60 -25.24 -5.36
CA CYS A 376 -17.88 -24.03 -5.73
C CYS A 376 -18.76 -22.79 -5.60
N TYR A 377 -18.13 -21.66 -5.34
CA TYR A 377 -18.73 -20.33 -5.41
C TYR A 377 -17.91 -19.41 -6.30
N SER A 378 -18.54 -18.42 -6.89
CA SER A 378 -17.88 -17.31 -7.62
C SER A 378 -18.23 -15.99 -6.97
N ILE A 379 -17.25 -15.05 -6.98
CA ILE A 379 -17.42 -13.70 -6.45
C ILE A 379 -17.69 -12.75 -7.62
N ARG A 380 -18.72 -11.91 -7.46
CA ARG A 380 -19.03 -10.83 -8.40
C ARG A 380 -19.11 -9.51 -7.68
N GLN A 381 -18.53 -8.48 -8.24
CA GLN A 381 -18.58 -7.12 -7.71
C GLN A 381 -19.29 -6.22 -8.70
N ARG A 382 -20.17 -5.36 -8.18
CA ARG A 382 -20.91 -4.39 -8.96
C ARG A 382 -20.98 -3.06 -8.22
N PRO A 383 -21.06 -1.92 -8.94
CA PRO A 383 -21.32 -0.64 -8.32
C PRO A 383 -22.59 -0.70 -7.46
N SER A 384 -22.49 -0.26 -6.20
CA SER A 384 -23.64 -0.22 -5.30
C SER A 384 -24.66 0.82 -5.75
N VAL A 385 -25.94 0.51 -5.52
CA VAL A 385 -27.05 1.45 -5.73
C VAL A 385 -27.28 2.29 -4.47
N GLN A 386 -26.84 1.81 -3.30
CA GLN A 386 -27.14 2.43 -2.01
C GLN A 386 -26.03 3.34 -1.49
N HIS A 387 -24.77 3.08 -1.87
CA HIS A 387 -23.61 3.82 -1.40
C HIS A 387 -22.54 4.01 -2.50
N SER A 388 -21.58 4.88 -2.25
CA SER A 388 -20.42 5.07 -3.13
C SER A 388 -19.46 3.89 -2.96
N GLY A 389 -19.49 2.89 -3.81
CA GLY A 389 -18.58 1.74 -3.70
C GLY A 389 -19.10 0.54 -4.45
N LEU A 390 -18.65 -0.63 -4.06
CA LEU A 390 -18.99 -1.91 -4.69
C LEU A 390 -19.77 -2.79 -3.75
N ASP A 391 -20.83 -3.41 -4.27
CA ASP A 391 -21.52 -4.52 -3.63
C ASP A 391 -20.87 -5.84 -4.10
N THR A 392 -20.63 -6.73 -3.17
CA THR A 392 -20.08 -8.06 -3.42
C THR A 392 -21.19 -9.11 -3.37
N TYR A 393 -21.30 -9.91 -4.42
CA TYR A 393 -22.25 -10.99 -4.55
C TYR A 393 -21.54 -12.34 -4.63
N LEU A 394 -22.15 -13.36 -4.04
CA LEU A 394 -21.77 -14.76 -4.24
C LEU A 394 -22.77 -15.45 -5.17
N SER A 395 -22.26 -16.19 -6.14
CA SER A 395 -23.02 -17.11 -6.96
C SER A 395 -22.51 -18.53 -6.75
N PHE A 396 -23.41 -19.50 -6.82
CA PHE A 396 -23.10 -20.91 -6.58
C PHE A 396 -23.40 -21.71 -7.83
N GLY A 397 -22.52 -22.66 -8.18
CA GLY A 397 -22.70 -23.54 -9.35
C GLY A 397 -24.01 -24.31 -9.31
N SER A 398 -24.50 -24.72 -10.48
CA SER A 398 -25.78 -25.42 -10.68
C SER A 398 -25.93 -26.62 -9.73
N ARG A 399 -26.94 -26.57 -8.87
CA ARG A 399 -27.31 -27.65 -7.96
C ARG A 399 -28.59 -28.34 -8.37
N GLN A 400 -28.73 -29.60 -7.96
CA GLN A 400 -30.02 -30.28 -8.08
C GLN A 400 -31.05 -29.58 -7.17
N SER A 401 -32.13 -29.17 -7.76
CA SER A 401 -33.23 -28.44 -7.14
C SER A 401 -33.82 -29.28 -5.97
N GLY A 402 -33.75 -28.77 -4.74
CA GLY A 402 -34.48 -29.35 -3.63
C GLY A 402 -33.86 -29.21 -2.22
N ASP A 403 -32.56 -29.07 -2.09
CA ASP A 403 -31.91 -29.03 -0.78
C ASP A 403 -31.80 -27.59 -0.24
N GLN A 404 -32.53 -27.28 0.86
CA GLN A 404 -32.34 -26.05 1.61
C GLN A 404 -31.04 -26.13 2.41
N GLU A 405 -30.17 -25.16 2.22
CA GLU A 405 -28.89 -25.06 2.91
C GLU A 405 -28.69 -23.64 3.45
N THR A 406 -28.08 -23.53 4.61
CA THR A 406 -27.70 -22.24 5.19
C THR A 406 -26.18 -22.11 5.10
N LEU A 407 -25.71 -21.03 4.51
CA LEU A 407 -24.29 -20.72 4.37
C LEU A 407 -23.86 -19.73 5.45
N SER A 408 -22.73 -20.05 6.08
CA SER A 408 -21.93 -19.11 6.87
C SER A 408 -20.74 -18.66 6.04
N VAL A 409 -20.48 -17.36 6.03
CA VAL A 409 -19.40 -16.75 5.26
C VAL A 409 -18.50 -15.98 6.20
N GLU A 410 -17.25 -16.42 6.33
CA GLU A 410 -16.21 -15.67 7.01
C GLU A 410 -15.53 -14.73 6.01
N MET A 411 -15.36 -13.48 6.41
CA MET A 411 -14.87 -12.41 5.54
C MET A 411 -13.80 -11.58 6.24
N THR A 412 -12.88 -11.02 5.45
CA THR A 412 -12.12 -9.85 5.86
C THR A 412 -12.83 -8.61 5.30
N CYS A 413 -13.07 -7.63 6.16
CA CYS A 413 -13.86 -6.44 5.86
C CYS A 413 -13.08 -5.15 6.09
N THR A 414 -13.61 -4.04 5.57
CA THR A 414 -13.22 -2.65 5.84
C THR A 414 -14.42 -1.87 6.37
N ASN A 415 -14.18 -0.74 7.05
CA ASN A 415 -15.26 0.17 7.45
C ASN A 415 -15.68 1.14 6.34
N HIS A 416 -15.47 0.77 5.07
CA HIS A 416 -15.83 1.55 3.89
C HIS A 416 -15.31 3.00 3.97
N ASP A 417 -16.16 4.02 3.87
CA ASP A 417 -15.79 5.45 3.88
C ASP A 417 -15.67 6.06 5.30
N LEU A 418 -16.08 5.33 6.36
CA LEU A 418 -16.05 5.86 7.74
C LEU A 418 -14.66 6.34 8.17
N PRO A 419 -13.55 5.63 7.89
CA PRO A 419 -12.22 6.07 8.30
C PRO A 419 -11.81 7.44 7.76
N ARG A 420 -12.39 7.90 6.66
CA ARG A 420 -12.11 9.21 6.05
C ARG A 420 -12.45 10.38 6.97
N THR A 421 -13.36 10.18 7.91
CA THR A 421 -13.79 11.22 8.85
C THR A 421 -12.91 11.30 10.10
N LEU A 422 -12.03 10.29 10.32
CA LEU A 422 -11.12 10.22 11.45
C LEU A 422 -10.06 11.30 11.39
N ARG A 423 -9.84 11.95 12.53
CA ARG A 423 -8.78 12.94 12.74
C ARG A 423 -7.55 12.32 13.40
N ILE A 424 -6.49 13.06 13.44
CA ILE A 424 -5.30 12.71 14.24
C ILE A 424 -5.71 12.60 15.70
N GLY A 425 -5.33 11.49 16.35
CA GLY A 425 -5.66 11.17 17.74
C GLY A 425 -6.93 10.33 17.94
N ASP A 426 -7.74 10.09 16.90
CA ASP A 426 -9.03 9.39 17.03
C ASP A 426 -8.90 7.86 17.08
N ILE A 427 -7.78 7.28 16.62
CA ILE A 427 -7.49 5.83 16.73
C ILE A 427 -6.73 5.63 18.05
N ASN A 428 -7.46 5.41 19.13
CA ASN A 428 -6.90 5.39 20.48
C ASN A 428 -7.59 4.39 21.43
N GLN A 429 -8.48 3.54 20.92
CA GLN A 429 -9.22 2.58 21.72
C GLN A 429 -8.56 1.20 21.65
N ALA A 430 -8.22 0.66 22.81
CA ALA A 430 -7.68 -0.69 22.95
C ALA A 430 -8.78 -1.74 22.81
N CYS A 431 -8.44 -2.87 22.19
CA CYS A 431 -9.27 -4.09 22.13
C CYS A 431 -8.76 -5.11 23.16
N GLU A 432 -9.48 -6.22 23.30
CA GLU A 432 -9.11 -7.31 24.23
C GLU A 432 -7.69 -7.87 23.99
N GLN A 433 -7.20 -7.81 22.75
CA GLN A 433 -5.86 -8.30 22.37
C GLN A 433 -4.77 -7.22 22.44
N THR A 434 -5.14 -5.97 22.67
CA THR A 434 -4.17 -4.88 22.85
C THR A 434 -3.65 -4.90 24.29
N PRO A 435 -2.33 -4.79 24.56
CA PRO A 435 -1.83 -4.71 25.92
C PRO A 435 -2.45 -3.54 26.70
N GLU A 436 -3.14 -3.80 27.80
CA GLU A 436 -3.96 -2.82 28.55
C GLU A 436 -3.18 -1.58 29.06
N PHE A 437 -1.87 -1.72 29.24
CA PHE A 437 -1.01 -0.66 29.79
C PHE A 437 -0.34 0.21 28.72
N LEU A 438 -0.59 -0.05 27.43
CA LEU A 438 -0.08 0.77 26.34
C LEU A 438 -1.14 1.78 25.93
N SER A 439 -0.76 3.06 25.94
CA SER A 439 -1.53 4.11 25.31
C SER A 439 -0.96 4.36 23.90
N PHE A 440 -1.83 4.67 22.96
CA PHE A 440 -1.47 4.93 21.58
C PHE A 440 -2.44 5.89 20.91
N SER A 441 -2.02 6.51 19.84
CA SER A 441 -2.87 7.32 19.00
C SER A 441 -2.32 7.39 17.57
N ASN A 442 -3.18 7.65 16.59
CA ASN A 442 -2.71 7.91 15.23
C ASN A 442 -2.12 9.32 15.13
N ILE A 443 -0.99 9.40 14.43
CA ILE A 443 -0.26 10.66 14.19
C ILE A 443 -0.49 11.22 12.78
N THR A 444 -1.18 10.47 11.91
CA THR A 444 -1.63 10.92 10.58
C THR A 444 -3.14 10.76 10.46
N ALA A 445 -3.77 11.57 9.61
CA ALA A 445 -5.15 11.32 9.23
C ALA A 445 -5.27 9.98 8.49
N ALA A 446 -6.40 9.31 8.63
CA ALA A 446 -6.65 8.09 7.88
C ALA A 446 -6.82 8.40 6.38
N THR A 447 -6.21 7.59 5.51
CA THR A 447 -6.42 7.70 4.07
C THR A 447 -7.84 7.24 3.71
N PRO A 448 -8.44 7.73 2.61
CA PRO A 448 -9.71 7.21 2.16
C PRO A 448 -9.57 5.75 1.69
N GLY A 449 -10.61 4.94 1.92
CA GLY A 449 -10.77 3.67 1.23
C GLY A 449 -11.03 3.90 -0.26
N ILE A 450 -10.47 3.08 -1.13
CA ILE A 450 -10.57 3.23 -2.59
C ILE A 450 -11.13 1.96 -3.20
N ALA A 451 -12.25 2.08 -3.91
CA ALA A 451 -12.78 0.95 -4.66
C ALA A 451 -11.89 0.67 -5.90
N PRO A 452 -11.67 -0.61 -6.27
CA PRO A 452 -10.93 -0.92 -7.48
C PRO A 452 -11.70 -0.45 -8.71
N PRO A 453 -11.02 0.08 -9.75
CA PRO A 453 -11.65 0.38 -11.01
C PRO A 453 -11.98 -0.95 -11.72
N LEU A 454 -13.27 -1.22 -11.93
CA LEU A 454 -13.76 -2.43 -12.60
C LEU A 454 -14.01 -2.25 -14.10
N ASP A 455 -13.56 -1.13 -14.68
CA ASP A 455 -13.71 -0.87 -16.11
C ASP A 455 -12.90 -1.88 -16.93
N SER A 456 -13.50 -2.40 -18.00
CA SER A 456 -12.87 -3.37 -18.90
C SER A 456 -11.51 -2.91 -19.43
N ASP A 457 -11.37 -1.62 -19.77
CA ASP A 457 -10.11 -1.04 -20.25
C ASP A 457 -8.99 -1.13 -19.20
N PHE A 458 -9.32 -0.97 -17.92
CA PHE A 458 -8.37 -1.09 -16.82
C PHE A 458 -7.92 -2.54 -16.61
N LEU A 459 -8.87 -3.48 -16.61
CA LEU A 459 -8.58 -4.89 -16.43
C LEU A 459 -7.72 -5.44 -17.59
N TRP A 460 -7.98 -5.00 -18.83
CA TRP A 460 -7.13 -5.37 -19.95
C TRP A 460 -5.72 -4.80 -19.86
N LYS A 461 -5.55 -3.59 -19.31
CA LYS A 461 -4.21 -3.05 -18.99
C LYS A 461 -3.48 -3.89 -17.96
N LEU A 462 -4.18 -4.33 -16.89
CA LEU A 462 -3.61 -5.25 -15.90
C LEU A 462 -3.18 -6.57 -16.54
N ILE A 463 -4.04 -7.21 -17.32
CA ILE A 463 -3.73 -8.46 -18.03
C ILE A 463 -2.56 -8.27 -18.99
N SER A 464 -2.51 -7.13 -19.70
CA SER A 464 -1.38 -6.79 -20.59
C SER A 464 -0.08 -6.62 -19.81
N ASN A 465 -0.13 -6.06 -18.60
CA ASN A 465 1.05 -5.92 -17.75
C ASN A 465 1.64 -7.28 -17.33
N MET A 466 0.82 -8.34 -17.24
CA MET A 466 1.30 -9.71 -16.96
C MET A 466 2.18 -10.27 -18.08
N SER A 467 1.94 -9.85 -19.32
CA SER A 467 2.75 -10.28 -20.45
C SER A 467 4.07 -9.52 -20.57
N LEU A 468 4.26 -8.47 -19.75
CA LEU A 468 5.50 -7.71 -19.72
C LEU A 468 6.60 -8.56 -19.08
N ASN A 469 7.61 -8.85 -19.87
CA ASN A 469 8.84 -9.44 -19.39
C ASN A 469 9.86 -8.32 -19.05
N TYR A 470 10.99 -8.72 -18.50
CA TYR A 470 12.08 -7.82 -18.16
C TYR A 470 12.51 -6.92 -19.33
N LEU A 471 12.55 -7.45 -20.55
CA LEU A 471 12.93 -6.69 -21.76
C LEU A 471 11.90 -5.60 -22.11
N SER A 472 10.64 -5.80 -21.81
CA SER A 472 9.57 -4.83 -22.06
C SER A 472 9.71 -3.60 -21.15
N LEU A 473 10.26 -3.73 -19.94
CA LEU A 473 10.51 -2.62 -19.03
C LEU A 473 11.72 -1.77 -19.41
N SER A 474 12.44 -2.12 -20.49
CA SER A 474 13.48 -1.26 -21.07
C SER A 474 12.90 -0.04 -21.82
N ASP A 475 11.60 -0.03 -22.11
CA ASP A 475 10.89 1.13 -22.64
C ASP A 475 10.31 1.98 -21.50
N ILE A 476 10.67 3.25 -21.47
CA ILE A 476 10.18 4.20 -20.46
C ILE A 476 8.65 4.36 -20.50
N ASN A 477 8.03 4.23 -21.67
CA ASN A 477 6.57 4.32 -21.79
C ASN A 477 5.89 3.09 -21.18
N ALA A 478 6.45 1.90 -21.36
CA ALA A 478 5.95 0.70 -20.72
C ALA A 478 6.03 0.80 -19.19
N LEU A 479 7.16 1.29 -18.64
CA LEU A 479 7.30 1.54 -17.21
C LEU A 479 6.27 2.55 -16.71
N LYS A 480 6.04 3.66 -17.45
CA LYS A 480 5.01 4.64 -17.08
C LYS A 480 3.61 4.04 -17.02
N VAL A 481 3.24 3.22 -18.00
CA VAL A 481 1.94 2.53 -18.04
C VAL A 481 1.77 1.61 -16.82
N VAL A 482 2.82 0.87 -16.47
CA VAL A 482 2.81 0.04 -15.25
C VAL A 482 2.58 0.91 -14.03
N LEU A 483 3.38 1.95 -13.81
CA LEU A 483 3.27 2.83 -12.65
C LEU A 483 1.89 3.51 -12.57
N GLU A 484 1.32 3.94 -13.71
CA GLU A 484 -0.03 4.48 -13.78
C GLU A 484 -1.10 3.50 -13.33
N THR A 485 -0.94 2.23 -13.70
CA THR A 485 -1.94 1.18 -13.41
C THR A 485 -2.01 0.89 -11.91
N TYR A 486 -0.90 1.00 -11.17
CA TYR A 486 -0.84 0.73 -9.73
C TYR A 486 -1.06 1.95 -8.85
N ASP A 487 -1.15 3.14 -9.42
CA ASP A 487 -1.50 4.39 -8.73
C ASP A 487 -3.03 4.55 -8.65
N LEU A 488 -3.67 3.74 -7.78
CA LEU A 488 -5.13 3.75 -7.62
C LEU A 488 -5.67 5.10 -7.13
N PRO A 489 -5.01 5.85 -6.22
CA PRO A 489 -5.49 7.16 -5.78
C PRO A 489 -5.75 8.15 -6.93
N ARG A 490 -4.98 8.09 -8.02
CA ARG A 490 -5.16 9.00 -9.18
C ARG A 490 -6.53 8.89 -9.86
N TYR A 491 -7.19 7.72 -9.77
CA TYR A 491 -8.50 7.51 -10.39
C TYR A 491 -9.66 8.10 -9.57
N HIS A 492 -9.41 8.43 -8.31
CA HIS A 492 -10.42 8.90 -7.37
C HIS A 492 -10.21 10.35 -6.92
N ASP A 493 -8.97 10.86 -6.96
CA ASP A 493 -8.62 12.22 -6.56
C ASP A 493 -7.88 12.97 -7.66
N ARG A 494 -8.41 14.12 -8.08
CA ARG A 494 -7.81 15.00 -9.10
C ARG A 494 -6.45 15.57 -8.67
N GLN A 495 -6.22 15.74 -7.38
CA GLN A 495 -4.93 16.24 -6.89
C GLN A 495 -3.88 15.13 -6.98
N ALA A 496 -4.24 13.91 -6.58
CA ALA A 496 -3.38 12.73 -6.73
C ALA A 496 -3.07 12.47 -8.22
N GLU A 497 -4.05 12.63 -9.12
CA GLU A 497 -3.84 12.53 -10.57
C GLU A 497 -2.77 13.52 -11.07
N LYS A 498 -2.87 14.80 -10.68
CA LYS A 498 -1.88 15.83 -11.08
C LYS A 498 -0.49 15.53 -10.56
N VAL A 499 -0.37 15.06 -9.32
CA VAL A 499 0.91 14.65 -8.72
C VAL A 499 1.50 13.46 -9.47
N SER A 500 0.67 12.46 -9.78
CA SER A 500 1.06 11.28 -10.57
C SER A 500 1.57 11.68 -11.96
N ILE A 501 0.80 12.46 -12.72
CA ILE A 501 1.18 12.94 -14.05
C ILE A 501 2.51 13.71 -13.99
N ARG A 502 2.67 14.60 -13.00
CA ARG A 502 3.90 15.34 -12.81
C ARG A 502 5.08 14.41 -12.56
N ARG A 503 4.98 13.47 -11.63
CA ARG A 503 6.04 12.52 -11.27
C ARG A 503 6.45 11.65 -12.47
N LEU A 504 5.46 11.07 -13.17
CA LEU A 504 5.73 10.25 -14.37
C LEU A 504 6.32 11.06 -15.51
N GLY A 505 5.95 12.34 -15.64
CA GLY A 505 6.58 13.29 -16.56
C GLY A 505 8.06 13.53 -16.29
N GLY A 506 8.51 13.34 -15.04
CA GLY A 506 9.91 13.42 -14.62
C GLY A 506 10.77 12.24 -15.09
N LEU A 507 10.18 11.09 -15.42
CA LEU A 507 10.90 9.94 -15.94
C LEU A 507 11.26 10.16 -17.42
N ARG A 508 12.55 10.32 -17.73
CA ARG A 508 13.02 10.70 -19.07
C ARG A 508 13.42 9.52 -19.93
N SER A 509 14.27 8.66 -19.41
CA SER A 509 14.75 7.48 -20.15
C SER A 509 15.11 6.36 -19.18
N ILE A 510 15.01 5.14 -19.67
CA ILE A 510 15.49 3.93 -19.01
C ILE A 510 16.35 3.17 -20.00
N SER A 511 17.47 2.64 -19.55
CA SER A 511 18.30 1.74 -20.33
C SER A 511 18.78 0.58 -19.49
N GLN A 512 18.99 -0.55 -20.12
CA GLN A 512 19.40 -1.78 -19.48
C GLN A 512 20.61 -2.35 -20.19
N ARG A 513 21.56 -2.85 -19.40
CA ARG A 513 22.73 -3.53 -19.93
C ARG A 513 23.04 -4.79 -19.11
N PRO A 514 23.40 -5.90 -19.74
CA PRO A 514 23.87 -7.08 -19.02
C PRO A 514 25.18 -6.77 -18.30
N ILE A 515 25.32 -7.30 -17.09
CA ILE A 515 26.52 -7.23 -16.28
C ILE A 515 26.79 -8.60 -15.67
N ASP A 516 28.06 -8.92 -15.48
CA ASP A 516 28.49 -10.16 -14.81
C ASP A 516 29.24 -9.80 -13.52
N ARG A 517 28.98 -10.54 -12.46
CA ARG A 517 29.64 -10.38 -11.16
C ARG A 517 30.07 -11.73 -10.62
N LEU A 518 31.20 -11.76 -9.92
CA LEU A 518 31.64 -12.95 -9.19
C LEU A 518 31.00 -12.96 -7.79
N HIS A 519 30.24 -13.98 -7.49
CA HIS A 519 29.68 -14.23 -6.16
C HIS A 519 30.14 -15.60 -5.67
N GLY A 520 30.90 -15.64 -4.58
CA GLY A 520 31.49 -16.90 -4.09
C GLY A 520 32.40 -17.60 -5.09
N GLY A 521 33.00 -16.86 -6.04
CA GLY A 521 33.87 -17.42 -7.09
C GLY A 521 33.14 -17.92 -8.35
N LEU A 522 31.80 -17.85 -8.37
CA LEU A 522 30.99 -18.21 -9.53
C LEU A 522 30.49 -16.96 -10.24
N PRO A 523 30.54 -16.92 -11.59
CA PRO A 523 29.96 -15.80 -12.34
C PRO A 523 28.44 -15.87 -12.28
N ILE A 524 27.82 -14.80 -11.75
CA ILE A 524 26.37 -14.59 -11.79
C ILE A 524 26.09 -13.47 -12.78
N ARG A 525 25.15 -13.75 -13.67
CA ARG A 525 24.69 -12.77 -14.66
C ARG A 525 23.63 -11.87 -14.04
N GLY A 526 23.76 -10.57 -14.27
CA GLY A 526 22.81 -9.58 -13.77
C GLY A 526 22.50 -8.53 -14.82
N VAL A 527 21.74 -7.53 -14.43
CA VAL A 527 21.34 -6.41 -15.25
C VAL A 527 21.54 -5.10 -14.51
N ALA A 528 22.27 -4.18 -15.12
CA ALA A 528 22.31 -2.80 -14.68
C ALA A 528 21.16 -2.04 -15.35
N ILE A 529 20.38 -1.35 -14.52
CA ILE A 529 19.27 -0.49 -14.94
C ILE A 529 19.71 0.95 -14.69
N ASP A 530 19.82 1.72 -15.76
CA ASP A 530 20.13 3.14 -15.71
C ASP A 530 18.84 3.94 -16.00
N LEU A 531 18.32 4.66 -15.01
CA LEU A 531 17.12 5.48 -15.11
C LEU A 531 17.50 6.96 -15.04
N THR A 532 17.10 7.75 -16.04
CA THR A 532 17.31 9.21 -16.05
C THR A 532 16.02 9.91 -15.61
N VAL A 533 16.14 10.81 -14.63
CA VAL A 533 15.00 11.52 -14.05
C VAL A 533 15.25 13.03 -14.01
N ASP A 534 14.16 13.79 -14.01
CA ASP A 534 14.16 15.23 -13.84
C ASP A 534 13.63 15.59 -12.45
N LEU A 535 14.53 16.06 -11.59
CA LEU A 535 14.25 16.35 -10.18
C LEU A 535 13.16 17.43 -10.00
N GLN A 536 12.97 18.34 -10.96
CA GLN A 536 11.95 19.38 -10.90
C GLN A 536 10.50 18.83 -10.85
N HIS A 537 10.32 17.60 -11.24
CA HIS A 537 9.04 16.91 -11.23
C HIS A 537 8.72 16.22 -9.88
N PHE A 538 9.68 16.14 -8.99
CA PHE A 538 9.56 15.60 -7.64
C PHE A 538 9.46 16.73 -6.60
N LEU A 539 9.08 16.41 -5.38
CA LEU A 539 9.03 17.38 -4.28
C LEU A 539 10.45 17.81 -3.86
N GLY A 540 11.43 16.97 -4.11
CA GLY A 540 12.84 17.18 -3.81
C GLY A 540 13.62 15.87 -3.92
N GLU A 541 14.89 15.90 -3.51
CA GLU A 541 15.79 14.75 -3.52
C GLU A 541 15.22 13.57 -2.73
N GLY A 542 14.66 13.84 -1.55
CA GLY A 542 14.10 12.80 -0.68
C GLY A 542 12.90 12.09 -1.31
N ASP A 543 11.99 12.81 -2.00
CA ASP A 543 10.86 12.20 -2.72
C ASP A 543 11.33 11.28 -3.85
N LEU A 544 12.34 11.73 -4.61
CA LEU A 544 12.97 10.90 -5.63
C LEU A 544 13.63 9.67 -5.03
N PHE A 545 14.36 9.81 -3.92
CA PHE A 545 15.08 8.71 -3.30
C PHE A 545 14.13 7.63 -2.77
N VAL A 546 13.05 8.00 -2.08
CA VAL A 546 12.01 7.05 -1.62
C VAL A 546 11.37 6.35 -2.81
N PHE A 547 10.96 7.10 -3.84
CA PHE A 547 10.37 6.53 -5.05
C PHE A 547 11.30 5.54 -5.75
N ALA A 548 12.57 5.90 -5.92
CA ALA A 548 13.56 5.04 -6.56
C ALA A 548 13.91 3.82 -5.69
N SER A 549 13.86 3.92 -4.35
CA SER A 549 13.99 2.76 -3.45
C SER A 549 12.85 1.76 -3.66
N VAL A 550 11.62 2.24 -3.83
CA VAL A 550 10.47 1.39 -4.16
C VAL A 550 10.62 0.76 -5.55
N LEU A 551 11.13 1.52 -6.54
CA LEU A 551 11.44 0.96 -7.87
C LEU A 551 12.53 -0.10 -7.81
N ASN A 552 13.52 0.05 -6.94
CA ASN A 552 14.58 -0.96 -6.76
C ASN A 552 14.00 -2.28 -6.25
N GLU A 553 13.03 -2.25 -5.30
CA GLU A 553 12.29 -3.44 -4.88
C GLU A 553 11.48 -4.05 -6.03
N PHE A 554 10.78 -3.20 -6.77
CA PHE A 554 9.98 -3.62 -7.91
C PHE A 554 10.82 -4.33 -8.98
N PHE A 555 11.99 -3.82 -9.33
CA PHE A 555 12.87 -4.44 -10.32
C PHE A 555 13.45 -5.79 -9.87
N ALA A 556 13.66 -6.00 -8.56
CA ALA A 556 14.10 -7.30 -8.02
C ALA A 556 13.16 -8.46 -8.38
N LEU A 557 11.89 -8.16 -8.57
CA LEU A 557 10.84 -9.13 -8.87
C LEU A 557 10.85 -9.61 -10.33
N TYR A 558 11.50 -8.87 -11.22
CA TYR A 558 11.68 -9.28 -12.62
C TYR A 558 13.01 -10.00 -12.85
N ALA A 559 13.96 -9.92 -11.93
CA ALA A 559 15.19 -10.67 -12.02
C ALA A 559 14.96 -12.12 -11.55
N SER A 560 15.48 -13.11 -12.30
CA SER A 560 15.37 -14.52 -11.92
C SER A 560 16.17 -14.83 -10.66
N LEU A 561 15.84 -15.91 -9.93
CA LEU A 561 16.50 -16.35 -8.70
C LEU A 561 18.02 -16.46 -8.80
N ASN A 562 18.55 -16.77 -9.99
CA ASN A 562 19.98 -16.89 -10.25
C ASN A 562 20.58 -15.68 -10.96
N SER A 563 19.90 -14.54 -10.88
CA SER A 563 20.32 -13.28 -11.47
C SER A 563 20.24 -12.17 -10.42
N TYR A 564 20.87 -11.05 -10.71
CA TYR A 564 20.77 -9.86 -9.86
C TYR A 564 20.52 -8.62 -10.72
N HIS A 565 20.04 -7.57 -10.10
CA HIS A 565 19.97 -6.26 -10.74
C HIS A 565 20.71 -5.20 -9.91
N GLU A 566 21.11 -4.14 -10.57
CA GLU A 566 21.65 -2.93 -9.97
C GLU A 566 20.88 -1.73 -10.53
N LEU A 567 20.34 -0.90 -9.66
CA LEU A 567 19.64 0.31 -10.06
C LEU A 567 20.56 1.52 -9.90
N ARG A 568 20.70 2.28 -11.00
CA ARG A 568 21.32 3.59 -11.01
C ARG A 568 20.29 4.61 -11.48
N VAL A 569 20.07 5.64 -10.69
CA VAL A 569 19.23 6.77 -11.08
C VAL A 569 20.10 7.99 -11.25
N THR A 570 20.00 8.64 -12.40
CA THR A 570 20.77 9.85 -12.74
C THR A 570 19.80 11.01 -12.93
N SER A 571 20.00 12.09 -12.17
CA SER A 571 19.26 13.33 -12.36
C SER A 571 19.75 14.06 -13.61
N THR A 572 18.86 14.81 -14.27
CA THR A 572 19.23 15.74 -15.36
C THR A 572 20.24 16.81 -14.90
N GLN A 573 20.39 17.01 -13.60
CA GLN A 573 21.37 17.94 -13.00
C GLN A 573 22.75 17.29 -12.77
N GLY A 574 22.88 15.98 -13.07
CA GLY A 574 24.13 15.23 -12.96
C GLY A 574 24.33 14.48 -11.64
N GLU A 575 23.39 14.54 -10.71
CA GLU A 575 23.44 13.75 -9.49
C GLU A 575 23.17 12.26 -9.79
N VAL A 576 23.93 11.38 -9.13
CA VAL A 576 23.84 9.93 -9.33
C VAL A 576 23.47 9.26 -8.02
N TYR A 577 22.45 8.42 -8.05
CA TYR A 577 21.97 7.59 -6.95
C TYR A 577 22.22 6.12 -7.30
N LEU A 578 22.79 5.38 -6.38
CA LEU A 578 23.15 3.97 -6.56
C LEU A 578 22.51 3.14 -5.46
N TRP A 579 21.84 2.07 -5.84
CA TRP A 579 21.38 1.05 -4.91
C TRP A 579 22.29 -0.18 -5.00
N PRO A 580 22.51 -0.87 -3.86
CA PRO A 580 23.28 -2.09 -3.87
C PRO A 580 22.61 -3.15 -4.73
N SER A 581 23.43 -4.03 -5.32
CA SER A 581 22.93 -5.14 -6.14
C SER A 581 22.02 -6.05 -5.32
N ARG A 582 20.86 -6.41 -5.90
CA ARG A 582 19.89 -7.32 -5.29
C ARG A 582 19.72 -8.58 -6.12
N MET A 583 19.65 -9.71 -5.44
CA MET A 583 19.31 -10.98 -6.08
C MET A 583 17.84 -10.97 -6.49
N GLY A 584 17.56 -11.56 -7.62
CA GLY A 584 16.20 -11.69 -8.12
C GLY A 584 15.36 -12.65 -7.27
N LEU A 585 14.06 -12.38 -7.24
CA LEU A 585 13.07 -13.13 -6.47
C LEU A 585 12.14 -13.98 -7.35
N GLN A 586 12.22 -13.82 -8.69
CA GLN A 586 11.38 -14.57 -9.61
C GLN A 586 11.83 -16.02 -9.73
N ALA A 587 10.96 -16.95 -9.35
CA ALA A 587 11.20 -18.38 -9.58
C ALA A 587 11.31 -18.65 -11.09
N LEU A 588 12.25 -19.49 -11.48
CA LEU A 588 12.31 -20.04 -12.85
C LEU A 588 11.13 -20.99 -13.00
N ILE A 589 10.16 -20.60 -13.83
CA ILE A 589 9.04 -21.45 -14.23
C ILE A 589 9.49 -22.28 -15.42
#